data_4f1b22e23ef52b0bd4c218ba2bfdde83
#
_entry.id   4f1b22e23ef52b0bd4c218ba2bfdde83
#
_cell.length_a   1.000
_cell.length_b   1.000
_cell.length_c   1.000
_cell.angle_alpha   90.00
_cell.angle_beta   90.00
_cell.angle_gamma   90.00
#
_symmetry.space_group_name_H-M   'P 1'
#
loop_
_entity.id
_entity.type
_entity.pdbx_description
1 polymer ?
#
loop_
_entity_poly.entity_id
_entity_poly.type
_entity_poly.pdbx_seq_one_letter_code
_entity_poly.pdbx_strand_id
1 'polypeptide(L)'
;YMVGVSHEAKKYSYDAKIVSEKLSKYDYSNNGEKVVFLTFDDGTSTTVTPKILKTLKDENVKATFFLTGQNIERGGEKAKELIKQEFNEGHAIANHSYSHNYKLLYPGRTLDLEAFKADFEKTDKMLTDILGKYFSTRVLRCPGGYMSWKGMDELDAYLDENNKASIDWNALNADAEGGKKSAQQLVDYAIKTSKGKEMVVLLMHDTYGKEETAKALPSIIKYFKDNGYEFKTLS
;
A
#
# COMPACT_ATOMS: atom_id res chain seq x y z
N TYR A 1 8.17 19.01 7.98
CA TYR A 1 8.36 17.73 7.29
C TYR A 1 7.02 16.99 7.18
N MET A 2 6.83 16.32 6.04
CA MET A 2 5.65 15.50 5.80
C MET A 2 6.10 14.06 5.57
N VAL A 3 5.53 13.13 6.34
CA VAL A 3 5.92 11.73 6.31
C VAL A 3 4.76 10.89 5.75
N GLY A 4 4.87 10.54 4.48
CA GLY A 4 3.87 9.73 3.77
C GLY A 4 2.58 10.43 3.44
N VAL A 5 2.18 11.43 4.21
CA VAL A 5 0.92 12.17 4.03
C VAL A 5 1.16 13.68 4.16
N SER A 6 0.27 14.47 3.59
CA SER A 6 0.27 15.92 3.82
C SER A 6 -0.11 16.24 5.27
N HIS A 7 0.19 17.44 5.73
CA HIS A 7 -0.20 17.86 7.07
C HIS A 7 -1.72 17.78 7.28
N GLU A 8 -2.49 18.16 6.27
CA GLU A 8 -3.96 18.09 6.33
C GLU A 8 -4.49 16.67 6.37
N ALA A 9 -3.82 15.74 5.68
CA ALA A 9 -4.25 14.34 5.59
C ALA A 9 -3.83 13.51 6.79
N LYS A 10 -3.00 14.04 7.69
CA LYS A 10 -2.55 13.32 8.88
C LYS A 10 -3.72 12.86 9.76
N LYS A 11 -4.82 13.59 9.77
CA LYS A 11 -6.04 13.24 10.51
C LYS A 11 -6.66 11.90 10.09
N TYR A 12 -6.37 11.42 8.88
CA TYR A 12 -6.86 10.13 8.39
C TYR A 12 -5.90 8.98 8.69
N SER A 13 -4.71 9.27 9.20
CA SER A 13 -3.62 8.31 9.29
C SER A 13 -3.55 7.60 10.64
N TYR A 14 -3.32 6.28 10.57
CA TYR A 14 -2.94 5.46 11.72
C TYR A 14 -1.44 5.20 11.66
N ASP A 15 -0.84 4.98 12.83
CA ASP A 15 0.56 4.58 12.93
C ASP A 15 0.73 3.17 12.35
N ALA A 16 1.45 3.07 11.24
CA ALA A 16 1.64 1.81 10.54
C ALA A 16 2.38 0.77 11.37
N LYS A 17 3.26 1.19 12.28
CA LYS A 17 4.00 0.26 13.14
C LYS A 17 3.05 -0.45 14.11
N ILE A 18 2.11 0.30 14.70
CA ILE A 18 1.11 -0.27 15.60
C ILE A 18 0.23 -1.26 14.86
N VAL A 19 -0.25 -0.90 13.66
CA VAL A 19 -1.07 -1.79 12.84
C VAL A 19 -0.28 -3.04 12.45
N SER A 20 0.98 -2.89 12.04
CA SER A 20 1.84 -4.01 11.67
C SER A 20 2.08 -4.97 12.84
N GLU A 21 2.31 -4.45 14.05
CA GLU A 21 2.48 -5.27 15.24
C GLU A 21 1.22 -6.08 15.55
N LYS A 22 0.05 -5.46 15.39
CA LYS A 22 -1.24 -6.16 15.56
C LYS A 22 -1.41 -7.28 14.53
N LEU A 23 -1.08 -7.02 13.26
CA LEU A 23 -1.11 -8.05 12.22
C LEU A 23 -0.21 -9.23 12.56
N SER A 24 1.00 -8.98 13.05
CA SER A 24 1.96 -10.02 13.40
C SER A 24 1.50 -10.92 14.54
N LYS A 25 0.59 -10.42 15.38
CA LYS A 25 0.01 -11.15 16.51
C LYS A 25 -1.38 -11.71 16.19
N TYR A 26 -1.82 -11.59 14.93
CA TYR A 26 -3.17 -11.96 14.51
C TYR A 26 -4.25 -11.29 15.36
N ASP A 27 -3.97 -10.10 15.87
CA ASP A 27 -4.91 -9.27 16.63
C ASP A 27 -5.60 -8.29 15.71
N TYR A 28 -6.78 -8.64 15.24
CA TYR A 28 -7.58 -7.83 14.33
C TYR A 28 -8.70 -7.06 15.03
N SER A 29 -8.57 -6.89 16.34
CA SER A 29 -9.49 -6.07 17.13
C SER A 29 -9.10 -4.58 17.01
N ASN A 30 -10.05 -3.70 17.26
CA ASN A 30 -9.80 -2.26 17.28
C ASN A 30 -10.76 -1.56 18.27
N ASN A 31 -10.88 -2.07 19.45
CA ASN A 31 -11.73 -1.52 20.54
C ASN A 31 -13.20 -1.35 20.15
N GLY A 32 -13.72 -2.25 19.31
CA GLY A 32 -15.10 -2.20 18.84
C GLY A 32 -15.31 -1.26 17.64
N GLU A 33 -14.28 -0.52 17.21
CA GLU A 33 -14.36 0.39 16.08
C GLU A 33 -13.81 -0.27 14.82
N LYS A 34 -14.62 -0.32 13.75
CA LYS A 34 -14.21 -0.94 12.51
C LYS A 34 -13.41 0.03 11.65
N VAL A 35 -12.24 -0.40 11.21
CA VAL A 35 -11.36 0.39 10.36
C VAL A 35 -10.87 -0.46 9.19
N VAL A 36 -10.85 0.13 7.99
CA VAL A 36 -10.26 -0.48 6.80
C VAL A 36 -9.20 0.43 6.21
N PHE A 37 -8.06 -0.18 5.90
CA PHE A 37 -6.98 0.44 5.16
C PHE A 37 -6.99 -0.14 3.76
N LEU A 38 -7.51 0.63 2.80
CA LEU A 38 -7.41 0.26 1.38
C LEU A 38 -5.97 0.46 0.96
N THR A 39 -5.32 -0.57 0.46
CA THR A 39 -3.93 -0.47 0.00
C THR A 39 -3.80 -0.94 -1.44
N PHE A 40 -2.95 -0.24 -2.19
CA PHE A 40 -2.68 -0.51 -3.60
C PHE A 40 -1.18 -0.61 -3.83
N ASP A 41 -0.72 -1.75 -4.32
CA ASP A 41 0.69 -2.00 -4.61
C ASP A 41 0.98 -1.87 -6.12
N ASP A 42 2.27 -1.68 -6.43
CA ASP A 42 2.84 -1.75 -7.78
C ASP A 42 2.47 -0.58 -8.71
N GLY A 43 1.79 0.44 -8.21
CA GLY A 43 1.62 1.67 -9.00
C GLY A 43 2.96 2.44 -9.09
N THR A 44 2.96 3.47 -9.82
CA THR A 44 1.86 4.20 -10.42
C THR A 44 1.65 3.70 -11.85
N SER A 45 0.40 3.51 -12.26
CA SER A 45 0.09 3.20 -13.66
C SER A 45 -0.68 4.34 -14.31
N THR A 46 -0.42 4.59 -15.60
CA THR A 46 -1.13 5.64 -16.34
C THR A 46 -2.50 5.18 -16.79
N THR A 47 -2.82 3.91 -16.66
CA THR A 47 -4.08 3.31 -17.12
C THR A 47 -5.06 2.99 -15.99
N VAL A 48 -4.58 2.51 -14.85
CA VAL A 48 -5.44 2.06 -13.76
C VAL A 48 -5.48 3.07 -12.60
N THR A 49 -4.35 3.63 -12.20
CA THR A 49 -4.29 4.59 -11.08
C THR A 49 -5.28 5.74 -11.24
N PRO A 50 -5.44 6.36 -12.43
CA PRO A 50 -6.42 7.45 -12.59
C PRO A 50 -7.86 7.02 -12.27
N LYS A 51 -8.23 5.81 -12.64
CA LYS A 51 -9.58 5.26 -12.38
C LYS A 51 -9.80 5.01 -10.89
N ILE A 52 -8.78 4.49 -10.21
CA ILE A 52 -8.79 4.29 -8.76
C ILE A 52 -8.98 5.64 -8.04
N LEU A 53 -8.17 6.64 -8.41
CA LEU A 53 -8.25 7.98 -7.80
C LEU A 53 -9.61 8.63 -8.00
N LYS A 54 -10.20 8.47 -9.18
CA LYS A 54 -11.54 9.00 -9.43
C LYS A 54 -12.57 8.41 -8.47
N THR A 55 -12.55 7.09 -8.31
CA THR A 55 -13.48 6.40 -7.40
C THR A 55 -13.27 6.84 -5.94
N LEU A 56 -12.03 6.91 -5.48
CA LEU A 56 -11.72 7.34 -4.11
C LEU A 56 -12.22 8.76 -3.86
N LYS A 57 -12.06 9.65 -4.83
CA LYS A 57 -12.54 11.03 -4.74
C LYS A 57 -14.07 11.09 -4.73
N ASP A 58 -14.73 10.40 -5.65
CA ASP A 58 -16.18 10.35 -5.75
C ASP A 58 -16.82 9.80 -4.47
N GLU A 59 -16.18 8.82 -3.85
CA GLU A 59 -16.65 8.18 -2.61
C GLU A 59 -16.16 8.86 -1.33
N ASN A 60 -15.30 9.86 -1.48
CA ASN A 60 -14.68 10.61 -0.37
C ASN A 60 -14.00 9.70 0.66
N VAL A 61 -13.19 8.77 0.19
CA VAL A 61 -12.39 7.89 1.03
C VAL A 61 -10.91 7.99 0.67
N LYS A 62 -10.05 7.69 1.62
CA LYS A 62 -8.59 7.76 1.45
C LYS A 62 -7.98 6.38 1.45
N ALA A 63 -6.84 6.24 0.77
CA ALA A 63 -6.13 4.97 0.62
C ALA A 63 -4.63 5.17 0.81
N THR A 64 -3.90 4.07 0.88
CA THR A 64 -2.44 4.06 0.95
C THR A 64 -1.89 3.38 -0.31
N PHE A 65 -0.96 4.06 -0.98
CA PHE A 65 -0.33 3.58 -2.21
C PHE A 65 1.11 3.20 -1.95
N PHE A 66 1.46 1.95 -2.23
CA PHE A 66 2.82 1.41 -2.12
C PHE A 66 3.45 1.39 -3.51
N LEU A 67 4.30 2.36 -3.78
CA LEU A 67 4.79 2.65 -5.14
C LEU A 67 6.09 1.92 -5.44
N THR A 68 6.22 1.45 -6.68
CA THR A 68 7.48 0.92 -7.20
C THR A 68 8.15 1.96 -8.09
N GLY A 69 9.43 2.22 -7.85
CA GLY A 69 10.18 3.22 -8.62
C GLY A 69 10.22 2.93 -10.11
N GLN A 70 10.31 1.65 -10.48
CA GLN A 70 10.36 1.24 -11.89
C GLN A 70 9.08 1.63 -12.64
N ASN A 71 7.92 1.50 -12.01
CA ASN A 71 6.66 1.92 -12.62
C ASN A 71 6.49 3.44 -12.63
N ILE A 72 7.07 4.15 -11.67
CA ILE A 72 7.13 5.62 -11.74
C ILE A 72 7.91 6.05 -12.99
N GLU A 73 9.08 5.47 -13.20
CA GLU A 73 9.89 5.75 -14.39
C GLU A 73 9.13 5.42 -15.68
N ARG A 74 8.51 4.25 -15.73
CA ARG A 74 7.74 3.80 -16.89
C ARG A 74 6.65 4.79 -17.28
N GLY A 75 5.95 5.35 -16.30
CA GLY A 75 4.85 6.29 -16.52
C GLY A 75 5.30 7.72 -16.81
N GLY A 76 6.57 8.05 -16.58
CA GLY A 76 7.13 9.36 -16.85
C GLY A 76 6.42 10.51 -16.17
N GLU A 77 6.26 11.63 -16.88
CA GLU A 77 5.61 12.83 -16.30
C GLU A 77 4.17 12.57 -15.86
N LYS A 78 3.45 11.71 -16.56
CA LYS A 78 2.08 11.36 -16.18
C LYS A 78 2.03 10.67 -14.83
N ALA A 79 2.95 9.75 -14.56
CA ALA A 79 3.04 9.09 -13.26
C ALA A 79 3.37 10.09 -12.16
N LYS A 80 4.28 11.03 -12.41
CA LYS A 80 4.62 12.08 -11.44
C LYS A 80 3.41 12.94 -11.10
N GLU A 81 2.62 13.33 -12.10
CA GLU A 81 1.37 14.07 -11.90
C GLU A 81 0.38 13.28 -11.05
N LEU A 82 0.25 11.98 -11.31
CA LEU A 82 -0.64 11.11 -10.54
C LEU A 82 -0.20 10.97 -9.08
N ILE A 83 1.11 10.90 -8.83
CA ILE A 83 1.64 10.85 -7.46
C ILE A 83 1.34 12.16 -6.73
N LYS A 84 1.51 13.30 -7.38
CA LYS A 84 1.12 14.59 -6.80
C LYS A 84 -0.37 14.64 -6.50
N GLN A 85 -1.19 14.09 -7.38
CA GLN A 85 -2.63 14.00 -7.18
C GLN A 85 -2.97 13.11 -5.98
N GLU A 86 -2.35 11.92 -5.87
CA GLU A 86 -2.52 11.04 -4.70
C GLU A 86 -2.25 11.81 -3.41
N PHE A 87 -1.11 12.47 -3.34
CA PHE A 87 -0.69 13.22 -2.17
C PHE A 87 -1.64 14.38 -1.87
N ASN A 88 -1.98 15.19 -2.88
CA ASN A 88 -2.83 16.36 -2.72
C ASN A 88 -4.29 16.01 -2.38
N GLU A 89 -4.74 14.84 -2.79
CA GLU A 89 -6.09 14.36 -2.47
C GLU A 89 -6.16 13.63 -1.12
N GLY A 90 -5.07 13.62 -0.37
CA GLY A 90 -5.05 13.16 1.01
C GLY A 90 -4.73 11.68 1.21
N HIS A 91 -4.27 11.00 0.17
CA HIS A 91 -3.83 9.62 0.30
C HIS A 91 -2.42 9.54 0.88
N ALA A 92 -2.08 8.38 1.47
CA ALA A 92 -0.74 8.12 1.95
C ALA A 92 0.11 7.50 0.85
N ILE A 93 1.37 7.91 0.80
CA ILE A 93 2.38 7.41 -0.12
C ILE A 93 3.39 6.57 0.68
N ALA A 94 3.63 5.36 0.22
CA ALA A 94 4.55 4.42 0.83
C ALA A 94 5.44 3.78 -0.23
N ASN A 95 6.43 3.02 0.20
CA ASN A 95 7.50 2.52 -0.66
C ASN A 95 7.39 1.01 -0.86
N HIS A 96 7.45 0.56 -2.10
CA HIS A 96 7.38 -0.86 -2.44
C HIS A 96 8.60 -1.31 -3.26
N SER A 97 9.77 -0.72 -3.02
CA SER A 97 11.04 -0.89 -3.72
C SER A 97 11.05 -0.24 -5.11
N TYR A 98 12.22 -0.25 -5.73
CA TYR A 98 12.37 0.21 -7.11
C TYR A 98 12.05 -0.92 -8.09
N SER A 99 12.66 -2.08 -7.91
CA SER A 99 12.68 -3.16 -8.90
C SER A 99 11.61 -4.22 -8.70
N HIS A 100 11.10 -4.38 -7.48
CA HIS A 100 10.24 -5.52 -7.11
C HIS A 100 10.87 -6.87 -7.51
N ASN A 101 12.19 -6.97 -7.40
CA ASN A 101 12.95 -8.12 -7.91
C ASN A 101 13.35 -9.06 -6.77
N TYR A 102 12.69 -10.19 -6.68
CA TYR A 102 12.92 -11.17 -5.60
C TYR A 102 14.36 -11.71 -5.59
N LYS A 103 14.94 -11.92 -6.77
CA LYS A 103 16.33 -12.43 -6.86
C LYS A 103 17.35 -11.42 -6.33
N LEU A 104 17.09 -10.14 -6.53
CA LEU A 104 17.92 -9.05 -6.04
C LEU A 104 17.78 -8.87 -4.53
N LEU A 105 16.53 -8.82 -4.06
CA LEU A 105 16.21 -8.48 -2.67
C LEU A 105 16.39 -9.69 -1.73
N TYR A 106 16.10 -10.88 -2.23
CA TYR A 106 16.08 -12.11 -1.42
C TYR A 106 16.75 -13.28 -2.16
N PRO A 107 18.07 -13.16 -2.45
CA PRO A 107 18.80 -14.25 -3.12
C PRO A 107 18.70 -15.53 -2.28
N GLY A 108 18.33 -16.65 -2.92
CA GLY A 108 18.13 -17.91 -2.21
C GLY A 108 17.08 -17.84 -1.12
N ARG A 109 16.08 -16.94 -1.24
CA ARG A 109 14.98 -16.67 -0.31
C ARG A 109 15.41 -16.01 1.01
N THR A 110 16.66 -15.56 1.10
CA THR A 110 17.19 -14.88 2.29
C THR A 110 17.46 -13.42 1.97
N LEU A 111 17.06 -12.52 2.86
CA LEU A 111 17.23 -11.07 2.68
C LEU A 111 18.70 -10.71 2.44
N ASP A 112 18.94 -9.93 1.39
CA ASP A 112 20.17 -9.16 1.20
C ASP A 112 19.84 -7.72 1.64
N LEU A 113 20.18 -7.38 2.87
CA LEU A 113 19.80 -6.09 3.44
C LEU A 113 20.38 -4.91 2.66
N GLU A 114 21.62 -5.00 2.22
CA GLU A 114 22.25 -3.89 1.49
C GLU A 114 21.56 -3.67 0.13
N ALA A 115 21.26 -4.75 -0.59
CA ALA A 115 20.50 -4.65 -1.85
C ALA A 115 19.08 -4.11 -1.62
N PHE A 116 18.43 -4.56 -0.57
CA PHE A 116 17.10 -4.10 -0.17
C PHE A 116 17.11 -2.60 0.11
N LYS A 117 18.04 -2.15 0.95
CA LYS A 117 18.17 -0.73 1.30
C LYS A 117 18.39 0.13 0.05
N ALA A 118 19.32 -0.26 -0.81
CA ALA A 118 19.63 0.49 -2.02
C ALA A 118 18.39 0.60 -2.94
N ASP A 119 17.64 -0.48 -3.08
CA ASP A 119 16.45 -0.53 -3.94
C ASP A 119 15.34 0.37 -3.39
N PHE A 120 15.10 0.36 -2.09
CA PHE A 120 14.11 1.22 -1.45
C PHE A 120 14.54 2.68 -1.43
N GLU A 121 15.81 2.96 -1.16
CA GLU A 121 16.35 4.34 -1.17
C GLU A 121 16.23 4.98 -2.55
N LYS A 122 16.37 4.21 -3.61
CA LYS A 122 16.20 4.70 -4.97
C LYS A 122 14.78 5.25 -5.21
N THR A 123 13.77 4.54 -4.74
CA THR A 123 12.38 5.01 -4.83
C THR A 123 12.12 6.21 -3.92
N ASP A 124 12.66 6.20 -2.69
CA ASP A 124 12.53 7.34 -1.78
C ASP A 124 13.10 8.63 -2.40
N LYS A 125 14.25 8.52 -3.06
CA LYS A 125 14.85 9.67 -3.74
C LYS A 125 13.94 10.17 -4.86
N MET A 126 13.37 9.29 -5.66
CA MET A 126 12.42 9.67 -6.70
C MET A 126 11.22 10.42 -6.11
N LEU A 127 10.68 9.93 -5.00
CA LEU A 127 9.52 10.56 -4.33
C LEU A 127 9.87 11.92 -3.76
N THR A 128 11.05 12.09 -3.20
CA THR A 128 11.53 13.39 -2.74
C THR A 128 11.69 14.37 -3.91
N ASP A 129 12.18 13.91 -5.05
CA ASP A 129 12.30 14.74 -6.25
C ASP A 129 10.91 15.18 -6.77
N ILE A 130 9.89 14.33 -6.65
CA ILE A 130 8.52 14.62 -7.12
C ILE A 130 7.75 15.50 -6.13
N LEU A 131 7.81 15.19 -4.84
CA LEU A 131 6.97 15.80 -3.80
C LEU A 131 7.69 16.88 -2.99
N GLY A 132 9.00 17.01 -3.17
CA GLY A 132 9.79 18.06 -2.50
C GLY A 132 10.67 17.51 -1.39
N LYS A 133 11.67 18.33 -1.01
CA LYS A 133 12.71 17.93 -0.05
C LYS A 133 12.20 17.70 1.38
N TYR A 134 10.99 18.15 1.68
CA TYR A 134 10.38 17.97 3.00
C TYR A 134 9.47 16.74 3.07
N PHE A 135 9.36 15.99 1.98
CA PHE A 135 8.63 14.74 1.96
C PHE A 135 9.55 13.55 2.19
N SER A 136 9.09 12.59 2.98
CA SER A 136 9.77 11.29 3.14
C SER A 136 8.74 10.19 3.34
N THR A 137 9.13 8.93 3.15
CA THR A 137 8.30 7.78 3.49
C THR A 137 8.81 7.16 4.79
N ARG A 138 7.89 6.66 5.59
CA ARG A 138 8.17 5.85 6.77
C ARG A 138 7.75 4.40 6.55
N VAL A 139 6.67 4.21 5.78
CA VAL A 139 6.03 2.91 5.59
C VAL A 139 6.51 2.27 4.31
N LEU A 140 6.78 0.99 4.39
CA LEU A 140 7.13 0.16 3.24
C LEU A 140 6.40 -1.17 3.27
N ARG A 141 6.32 -1.81 2.14
CA ARG A 141 5.84 -3.18 2.03
C ARG A 141 6.89 -4.00 1.29
N CYS A 142 7.26 -5.13 1.89
CA CYS A 142 8.22 -6.03 1.27
C CYS A 142 7.62 -6.68 0.03
N PRO A 143 8.28 -6.60 -1.13
CA PRO A 143 7.85 -7.39 -2.28
C PRO A 143 7.70 -8.87 -1.91
N GLY A 144 6.55 -9.45 -2.25
CA GLY A 144 6.21 -10.82 -1.88
C GLY A 144 5.72 -11.00 -0.45
N GLY A 145 5.71 -9.95 0.36
CA GLY A 145 5.31 -9.99 1.76
C GLY A 145 6.44 -10.33 2.71
N TYR A 146 6.43 -9.74 3.90
CA TYR A 146 7.45 -9.96 4.93
C TYR A 146 7.60 -11.44 5.31
N MET A 147 6.48 -12.16 5.43
CA MET A 147 6.46 -13.53 5.91
C MET A 147 7.02 -14.56 4.92
N SER A 148 7.27 -14.17 3.68
CA SER A 148 7.72 -15.08 2.62
C SER A 148 9.21 -15.40 2.67
N TRP A 149 10.01 -14.63 3.41
CA TRP A 149 11.47 -14.65 3.31
C TRP A 149 12.16 -14.93 4.63
N LYS A 150 13.42 -15.34 4.55
CA LYS A 150 14.30 -15.59 5.71
C LYS A 150 15.23 -14.41 5.95
N GLY A 151 15.80 -14.36 7.15
CA GLY A 151 16.78 -13.31 7.52
C GLY A 151 16.13 -11.96 7.81
N MET A 152 14.85 -11.92 8.07
CA MET A 152 14.11 -10.66 8.25
C MET A 152 14.40 -9.95 9.58
N ASP A 153 15.10 -10.60 10.52
CA ASP A 153 15.55 -9.95 11.76
C ASP A 153 16.47 -8.76 11.46
N GLU A 154 17.31 -8.87 10.42
CA GLU A 154 18.15 -7.76 10.00
C GLU A 154 17.33 -6.58 9.49
N LEU A 155 16.21 -6.87 8.80
CA LEU A 155 15.29 -5.83 8.36
C LEU A 155 14.62 -5.14 9.56
N ASP A 156 14.17 -5.93 10.53
CA ASP A 156 13.54 -5.39 11.74
C ASP A 156 14.46 -4.42 12.47
N ALA A 157 15.72 -4.77 12.65
CA ALA A 157 16.70 -3.90 13.27
C ALA A 157 16.90 -2.59 12.48
N TYR A 158 17.02 -2.70 11.16
CA TYR A 158 17.14 -1.52 10.28
C TYR A 158 15.91 -0.61 10.37
N LEU A 159 14.73 -1.20 10.33
CA LEU A 159 13.47 -0.42 10.40
C LEU A 159 13.36 0.31 11.75
N ASP A 160 13.66 -0.37 12.85
CA ASP A 160 13.59 0.24 14.18
C ASP A 160 14.60 1.37 14.33
N GLU A 161 15.83 1.19 13.86
CA GLU A 161 16.88 2.21 13.91
C GLU A 161 16.53 3.45 13.10
N ASN A 162 15.73 3.32 12.05
CA ASN A 162 15.39 4.40 11.13
C ASN A 162 13.94 4.88 11.28
N ASN A 163 13.24 4.46 12.33
CA ASN A 163 11.83 4.79 12.56
C ASN A 163 10.96 4.52 11.34
N LYS A 164 11.17 3.37 10.71
CA LYS A 164 10.37 2.88 9.58
C LYS A 164 9.52 1.70 10.02
N ALA A 165 8.49 1.41 9.24
CA ALA A 165 7.61 0.27 9.48
C ALA A 165 7.33 -0.47 8.18
N SER A 166 7.42 -1.79 8.21
CA SER A 166 6.90 -2.64 7.14
C SER A 166 5.51 -3.10 7.51
N ILE A 167 4.66 -3.32 6.51
CA ILE A 167 3.31 -3.79 6.77
C ILE A 167 2.85 -4.76 5.69
N ASP A 168 2.35 -5.92 6.10
CA ASP A 168 1.70 -6.89 5.24
C ASP A 168 0.19 -6.57 5.17
N TRP A 169 -0.66 -7.57 5.14
CA TRP A 169 -2.10 -7.44 4.99
C TRP A 169 -2.81 -8.60 5.67
N ASN A 170 -4.11 -8.48 5.91
CA ASN A 170 -4.93 -9.57 6.44
C ASN A 170 -6.20 -9.82 5.61
N ALA A 171 -6.33 -9.15 4.48
CA ALA A 171 -7.42 -9.33 3.54
C ALA A 171 -6.93 -8.95 2.14
N LEU A 172 -7.60 -9.46 1.10
CA LEU A 172 -7.19 -9.21 -0.28
C LEU A 172 -8.38 -9.40 -1.25
N ASN A 173 -8.31 -8.70 -2.39
CA ASN A 173 -9.25 -8.94 -3.48
C ASN A 173 -8.79 -10.06 -4.43
N ALA A 174 -7.57 -10.58 -4.23
CA ALA A 174 -6.96 -11.66 -5.01
C ALA A 174 -6.70 -11.31 -6.48
N ASP A 175 -6.50 -10.02 -6.79
CA ASP A 175 -6.24 -9.58 -8.16
C ASP A 175 -4.87 -10.00 -8.71
N ALA A 176 -3.98 -10.49 -7.84
CA ALA A 176 -2.67 -10.99 -8.23
C ALA A 176 -2.50 -12.49 -7.97
N GLU A 177 -3.57 -13.18 -7.61
CA GLU A 177 -3.51 -14.60 -7.27
C GLU A 177 -4.27 -15.46 -8.28
N GLY A 178 -3.64 -16.55 -8.72
CA GLY A 178 -4.24 -17.48 -9.68
C GLY A 178 -4.46 -16.84 -11.03
N GLY A 179 -5.50 -17.31 -11.73
CA GLY A 179 -5.87 -16.78 -13.03
C GLY A 179 -6.58 -15.43 -12.96
N LYS A 180 -6.89 -14.90 -14.12
CA LYS A 180 -7.61 -13.64 -14.26
C LYS A 180 -9.00 -13.74 -13.63
N LYS A 181 -9.41 -12.72 -12.89
CA LYS A 181 -10.69 -12.67 -12.19
C LYS A 181 -11.53 -11.50 -12.68
N SER A 182 -12.85 -11.70 -12.63
CA SER A 182 -13.81 -10.63 -12.90
C SER A 182 -13.89 -9.66 -11.72
N ALA A 183 -14.41 -8.47 -11.96
CA ALA A 183 -14.65 -7.50 -10.90
C ALA A 183 -15.49 -8.11 -9.76
N GLN A 184 -16.54 -8.87 -10.08
CA GLN A 184 -17.39 -9.48 -9.06
C GLN A 184 -16.62 -10.50 -8.19
N GLN A 185 -15.72 -11.29 -8.79
CA GLN A 185 -14.88 -12.21 -8.03
C GLN A 185 -13.95 -11.47 -7.09
N LEU A 186 -13.39 -10.33 -7.52
CA LEU A 186 -12.53 -9.50 -6.68
C LEU A 186 -13.30 -8.92 -5.49
N VAL A 187 -14.53 -8.47 -5.72
CA VAL A 187 -15.43 -8.02 -4.64
C VAL A 187 -15.66 -9.16 -3.64
N ASP A 188 -15.98 -10.35 -4.14
CA ASP A 188 -16.28 -11.50 -3.29
C ASP A 188 -15.08 -11.90 -2.42
N TYR A 189 -13.86 -11.90 -2.96
CA TYR A 189 -12.65 -12.16 -2.19
C TYR A 189 -12.38 -11.09 -1.14
N ALA A 190 -12.54 -9.81 -1.49
CA ALA A 190 -12.36 -8.72 -0.53
C ALA A 190 -13.31 -8.87 0.65
N ILE A 191 -14.57 -9.16 0.40
CA ILE A 191 -15.59 -9.36 1.43
C ILE A 191 -15.26 -10.60 2.27
N LYS A 192 -15.03 -11.73 1.64
CA LYS A 192 -14.76 -13.01 2.31
C LYS A 192 -13.58 -12.92 3.27
N THR A 193 -12.50 -12.31 2.82
CA THR A 193 -11.27 -12.22 3.63
C THR A 193 -11.33 -11.14 4.70
N SER A 194 -12.30 -10.24 4.62
CA SER A 194 -12.47 -9.16 5.62
C SER A 194 -13.47 -9.51 6.72
N LYS A 195 -14.32 -10.51 6.53
CA LYS A 195 -15.38 -10.84 7.48
C LYS A 195 -14.88 -11.12 8.88
N GLY A 196 -15.56 -10.52 9.87
CA GLY A 196 -15.28 -10.74 11.28
C GLY A 196 -14.07 -9.96 11.81
N LYS A 197 -13.48 -9.08 11.01
CA LYS A 197 -12.31 -8.29 11.39
C LYS A 197 -12.70 -6.85 11.64
N GLU A 198 -12.34 -6.31 12.82
CA GLU A 198 -12.51 -4.89 13.09
C GLU A 198 -11.44 -4.06 12.37
N MET A 199 -10.24 -4.59 12.25
CA MET A 199 -9.12 -3.95 11.57
C MET A 199 -8.78 -4.74 10.31
N VAL A 200 -8.97 -4.11 9.15
CA VAL A 200 -8.72 -4.73 7.84
C VAL A 200 -7.64 -3.94 7.10
N VAL A 201 -6.58 -4.63 6.70
CA VAL A 201 -5.59 -4.11 5.75
C VAL A 201 -5.79 -4.88 4.46
N LEU A 202 -6.40 -4.22 3.47
CA LEU A 202 -6.84 -4.85 2.22
C LEU A 202 -5.81 -4.67 1.12
N LEU A 203 -5.23 -5.77 0.65
CA LEU A 203 -4.26 -5.78 -0.44
C LEU A 203 -4.96 -5.78 -1.79
N MET A 204 -4.61 -4.81 -2.61
CA MET A 204 -5.00 -4.69 -4.01
C MET A 204 -3.81 -4.13 -4.80
N HIS A 205 -3.95 -4.06 -6.12
CA HIS A 205 -2.92 -3.52 -7.00
C HIS A 205 -3.53 -2.51 -7.96
N ASP A 206 -2.79 -1.43 -8.27
CA ASP A 206 -3.21 -0.40 -9.23
C ASP A 206 -2.25 -0.29 -10.42
N THR A 207 -1.45 -1.34 -10.65
CA THR A 207 -0.54 -1.41 -11.78
C THR A 207 -1.29 -1.69 -13.09
N TYR A 208 -0.54 -1.69 -14.19
CA TYR A 208 -1.07 -2.01 -15.52
C TYR A 208 -1.71 -3.40 -15.53
N GLY A 209 -2.86 -3.52 -16.20
CA GLY A 209 -3.59 -4.78 -16.28
C GLY A 209 -4.59 -5.02 -15.17
N LYS A 210 -4.70 -4.11 -14.19
CA LYS A 210 -5.61 -4.23 -13.05
C LYS A 210 -6.93 -3.47 -13.24
N GLU A 211 -7.41 -3.37 -14.47
CA GLU A 211 -8.68 -2.68 -14.78
C GLU A 211 -9.87 -3.27 -14.02
N GLU A 212 -9.86 -4.58 -13.76
CA GLU A 212 -10.96 -5.22 -13.01
C GLU A 212 -10.95 -4.80 -11.54
N THR A 213 -9.79 -4.51 -10.97
CA THR A 213 -9.69 -3.92 -9.61
C THR A 213 -10.34 -2.55 -9.58
N ALA A 214 -10.07 -1.71 -10.60
CA ALA A 214 -10.71 -0.40 -10.70
C ALA A 214 -12.24 -0.53 -10.79
N LYS A 215 -12.75 -1.49 -11.56
CA LYS A 215 -14.19 -1.75 -11.69
C LYS A 215 -14.81 -2.26 -10.39
N ALA A 216 -14.07 -3.08 -9.63
CA ALA A 216 -14.54 -3.66 -8.37
C ALA A 216 -14.58 -2.66 -7.23
N LEU A 217 -13.74 -1.63 -7.27
CA LEU A 217 -13.53 -0.74 -6.13
C LEU A 217 -14.80 -0.07 -5.59
N PRO A 218 -15.71 0.47 -6.42
CA PRO A 218 -16.93 1.07 -5.89
C PRO A 218 -17.75 0.11 -5.02
N SER A 219 -17.88 -1.15 -5.42
CA SER A 219 -18.64 -2.16 -4.67
C SER A 219 -17.90 -2.56 -3.38
N ILE A 220 -16.58 -2.63 -3.41
CA ILE A 220 -15.76 -2.89 -2.22
C ILE A 220 -15.95 -1.77 -1.19
N ILE A 221 -15.88 -0.51 -1.63
CA ILE A 221 -16.09 0.65 -0.75
C ILE A 221 -17.49 0.62 -0.17
N LYS A 222 -18.50 0.33 -1.00
CA LYS A 222 -19.89 0.24 -0.53
C LYS A 222 -20.04 -0.80 0.56
N TYR A 223 -19.43 -1.97 0.40
CA TYR A 223 -19.45 -3.02 1.43
C TYR A 223 -18.92 -2.50 2.78
N PHE A 224 -17.76 -1.85 2.77
CA PHE A 224 -17.18 -1.35 4.02
C PHE A 224 -18.02 -0.22 4.62
N LYS A 225 -18.55 0.68 3.81
CA LYS A 225 -19.45 1.73 4.31
C LYS A 225 -20.72 1.15 4.91
N ASP A 226 -21.34 0.18 4.24
CA ASP A 226 -22.59 -0.45 4.70
C ASP A 226 -22.36 -1.24 6.01
N ASN A 227 -21.14 -1.67 6.26
CA ASN A 227 -20.79 -2.43 7.47
C ASN A 227 -20.11 -1.59 8.55
N GLY A 228 -20.16 -0.27 8.44
CA GLY A 228 -19.72 0.65 9.49
C GLY A 228 -18.21 0.84 9.63
N TYR A 229 -17.45 0.55 8.58
CA TYR A 229 -15.99 0.77 8.59
C TYR A 229 -15.65 2.22 8.30
N GLU A 230 -14.68 2.75 9.03
CA GLU A 230 -14.00 4.00 8.69
C GLU A 230 -12.82 3.69 7.78
N PHE A 231 -12.56 4.57 6.81
CA PHE A 231 -11.44 4.42 5.87
C PHE A 231 -10.28 5.29 6.35
N LYS A 232 -9.16 4.64 6.64
CA LYS A 232 -7.96 5.31 7.17
C LYS A 232 -6.74 4.98 6.33
N THR A 233 -5.67 5.76 6.50
CA THR A 233 -4.40 5.56 5.82
C THR A 233 -3.30 5.13 6.81
N LEU A 234 -2.18 4.72 6.27
CA LEU A 234 -1.03 4.22 7.04
C LEU A 234 0.17 5.17 6.85
N SER A 235 0.72 5.67 7.95
CA SER A 235 1.93 6.47 7.86
C SER A 235 2.88 6.23 9.03
#